data_f083b02e918504035e7fa2b98f784b96
#
_entry.id   f083b02e918504035e7fa2b98f784b96
#
_cell.length_a   1.000
_cell.length_b   1.000
_cell.length_c   1.000
_cell.angle_alpha   90.00
_cell.angle_beta   90.00
_cell.angle_gamma   90.00
#
_symmetry.space_group_name_H-M   'P 1'
#
loop_
_entity.id
_entity.type
_entity.pdbx_description
1 polymer ?
#
loop_
_entity_poly.entity_id
_entity_poly.type
_entity_poly.pdbx_seq_one_letter_code
_entity_poly.pdbx_strand_id
1 'polypeptide(L)'
;MTTWWQKISTKYPKWVVGGSVAVFLLLGWYGLGVFDELSDSTSMNALHTESAQASEIIAKEFGTTPNSQIVLFTRQDVSLGDADSALFQATVNELLTPLKDQSSSIMTFSTTKSENFISHDKSMTYAIVNMDGESKEIYQTLRNFADTADQSKLTITIGGEAALIEEMNQIVTHQLAVIELISLPILLLLLLFFFRSIVASLVPLGIALCTVLGAFAIARFLAQFIVIDTYAVNVMTILG
;
A
#
# COMPACT_ATOMS: atom_id res chain seq x y z
N MET A 1 40.69 -2.54 -34.17
CA MET A 1 40.79 -3.34 -32.90
C MET A 1 39.48 -4.02 -32.65
N THR A 2 39.35 -5.30 -32.97
CA THR A 2 38.18 -6.09 -32.58
C THR A 2 38.25 -6.29 -31.06
N THR A 3 37.29 -5.75 -30.32
CA THR A 3 37.25 -5.89 -28.88
C THR A 3 37.07 -7.36 -28.49
N TRP A 4 37.65 -7.76 -27.37
CA TRP A 4 37.56 -9.12 -26.83
C TRP A 4 36.11 -9.65 -26.82
N TRP A 5 35.15 -8.78 -26.54
CA TRP A 5 33.70 -9.07 -26.57
C TRP A 5 33.20 -9.49 -27.96
N GLN A 6 33.67 -8.87 -29.06
CA GLN A 6 33.28 -9.24 -30.42
C GLN A 6 33.72 -10.67 -30.76
N LYS A 7 34.94 -11.05 -30.33
CA LYS A 7 35.47 -12.41 -30.58
C LYS A 7 34.65 -13.48 -29.82
N ILE A 8 34.20 -13.21 -28.58
CA ILE A 8 33.40 -14.14 -27.82
C ILE A 8 31.98 -14.27 -28.38
N SER A 9 31.33 -13.14 -28.70
CA SER A 9 29.96 -13.11 -29.24
C SER A 9 29.86 -13.82 -30.59
N THR A 10 30.88 -13.71 -31.46
CA THR A 10 30.87 -14.36 -32.78
C THR A 10 31.26 -15.84 -32.71
N LYS A 11 32.15 -16.23 -31.79
CA LYS A 11 32.63 -17.61 -31.69
C LYS A 11 31.70 -18.54 -30.96
N TYR A 12 30.99 -18.00 -29.93
CA TYR A 12 30.10 -18.80 -29.05
C TYR A 12 28.71 -18.12 -28.82
N PRO A 13 27.94 -17.84 -29.89
CA PRO A 13 26.71 -17.06 -29.76
C PRO A 13 25.68 -17.71 -28.84
N LYS A 14 25.55 -19.05 -28.88
CA LYS A 14 24.60 -19.80 -28.01
C LYS A 14 24.95 -19.69 -26.55
N TRP A 15 26.23 -19.70 -26.18
CA TRP A 15 26.69 -19.55 -24.79
C TRP A 15 26.54 -18.12 -24.27
N VAL A 16 26.76 -17.13 -25.14
CA VAL A 16 26.53 -15.72 -24.76
C VAL A 16 25.05 -15.46 -24.53
N VAL A 17 24.18 -15.92 -25.42
CA VAL A 17 22.73 -15.78 -25.23
C VAL A 17 22.26 -16.56 -24.00
N GLY A 18 22.67 -17.83 -23.85
CA GLY A 18 22.29 -18.63 -22.69
C GLY A 18 22.78 -18.03 -21.36
N GLY A 19 24.02 -17.54 -21.33
CA GLY A 19 24.60 -16.86 -20.19
C GLY A 19 23.85 -15.55 -19.84
N SER A 20 23.52 -14.75 -20.84
CA SER A 20 22.73 -13.53 -20.63
C SER A 20 21.36 -13.84 -20.07
N VAL A 21 20.65 -14.81 -20.64
CA VAL A 21 19.33 -15.25 -20.13
C VAL A 21 19.43 -15.75 -18.68
N ALA A 22 20.45 -16.54 -18.36
CA ALA A 22 20.68 -17.02 -17.00
C ALA A 22 20.92 -15.87 -16.01
N VAL A 23 21.74 -14.89 -16.38
CA VAL A 23 21.98 -13.69 -15.55
C VAL A 23 20.68 -12.90 -15.35
N PHE A 24 19.88 -12.71 -16.40
CA PHE A 24 18.60 -11.99 -16.26
C PHE A 24 17.59 -12.75 -15.41
N LEU A 25 17.54 -14.08 -15.50
CA LEU A 25 16.67 -14.88 -14.63
C LEU A 25 17.10 -14.79 -13.16
N LEU A 26 18.39 -14.80 -12.88
CA LEU A 26 18.92 -14.63 -11.53
C LEU A 26 18.66 -13.23 -10.99
N LEU A 27 18.89 -12.18 -11.80
CA LEU A 27 18.58 -10.80 -11.43
C LEU A 27 17.07 -10.59 -11.23
N GLY A 28 16.24 -11.22 -12.07
CA GLY A 28 14.81 -11.17 -11.95
C GLY A 28 14.33 -11.83 -10.64
N TRP A 29 14.81 -13.02 -10.33
CA TRP A 29 14.48 -13.70 -9.08
C TRP A 29 14.93 -12.87 -7.86
N TYR A 30 16.16 -12.38 -7.87
CA TYR A 30 16.65 -11.50 -6.81
C TYR A 30 15.82 -10.21 -6.73
N GLY A 31 15.52 -9.59 -7.86
CA GLY A 31 14.79 -8.33 -7.95
C GLY A 31 13.34 -8.40 -7.46
N LEU A 32 12.65 -9.53 -7.70
CA LEU A 32 11.27 -9.70 -7.21
C LEU A 32 11.15 -9.63 -5.69
N GLY A 33 12.20 -9.93 -4.95
CA GLY A 33 12.21 -9.74 -3.49
C GLY A 33 12.27 -8.27 -3.04
N VAL A 34 12.28 -7.28 -3.97
CA VAL A 34 12.18 -5.87 -3.59
C VAL A 34 10.86 -5.57 -2.91
N PHE A 35 9.78 -6.27 -3.30
CA PHE A 35 8.45 -6.07 -2.73
C PHE A 35 8.34 -6.40 -1.23
N ASP A 36 9.24 -7.24 -0.72
CA ASP A 36 9.29 -7.59 0.71
C ASP A 36 10.05 -6.53 1.53
N GLU A 37 10.84 -5.68 0.86
CA GLU A 37 11.70 -4.67 1.48
C GLU A 37 11.17 -3.23 1.29
N LEU A 38 10.00 -3.09 0.63
CA LEU A 38 9.36 -1.79 0.46
C LEU A 38 8.73 -1.33 1.76
N SER A 39 8.96 -0.07 2.06
CA SER A 39 8.28 0.61 3.16
C SER A 39 7.12 1.42 2.61
N ASP A 40 5.98 1.34 3.27
CA ASP A 40 4.89 2.28 3.00
C ASP A 40 5.33 3.70 3.34
N SER A 41 4.88 4.65 2.55
CA SER A 41 5.21 6.09 2.70
C SER A 41 4.88 6.66 4.09
N THR A 42 4.07 5.96 4.87
CA THR A 42 3.80 6.28 6.30
C THR A 42 4.95 5.92 7.22
N SER A 43 5.80 4.97 6.85
CA SER A 43 7.06 4.73 7.57
C SER A 43 8.14 5.77 7.21
N MET A 44 7.75 6.87 6.56
CA MET A 44 8.59 8.07 6.41
C MET A 44 8.90 8.77 7.77
N ASN A 45 8.93 8.03 8.83
CA ASN A 45 9.83 8.30 9.93
C ASN A 45 11.26 8.08 9.42
N ALA A 46 11.64 8.88 8.41
CA ALA A 46 13.04 9.09 8.11
C ALA A 46 13.63 9.54 9.43
N LEU A 47 14.16 8.57 10.17
CA LEU A 47 14.85 8.70 11.43
C LEU A 47 15.73 9.95 11.28
N HIS A 48 15.40 11.04 12.01
CA HIS A 48 16.09 12.33 12.03
C HIS A 48 15.55 13.48 11.15
N THR A 49 14.35 13.40 10.58
CA THR A 49 13.72 14.61 9.99
C THR A 49 13.09 15.48 11.08
N GLU A 50 12.99 16.79 10.82
CA GLU A 50 12.29 17.71 11.73
C GLU A 50 10.83 17.33 11.95
N SER A 51 10.16 16.77 10.93
CA SER A 51 8.78 16.30 11.04
C SER A 51 8.67 15.06 11.94
N ALA A 52 9.61 14.12 11.88
CA ALA A 52 9.63 12.96 12.76
C ALA A 52 9.85 13.37 14.22
N GLN A 53 10.76 14.31 14.46
CA GLN A 53 10.98 14.88 15.80
C GLN A 53 9.75 15.61 16.32
N ALA A 54 9.08 16.39 15.47
CA ALA A 54 7.82 17.04 15.83
C ALA A 54 6.72 16.03 16.17
N SER A 55 6.57 14.97 15.39
CA SER A 55 5.62 13.90 15.67
C SER A 55 5.92 13.19 16.99
N GLU A 56 7.19 12.93 17.30
CA GLU A 56 7.61 12.35 18.57
C GLU A 56 7.29 13.26 19.77
N ILE A 57 7.51 14.56 19.63
CA ILE A 57 7.16 15.55 20.67
C ILE A 57 5.65 15.59 20.87
N ILE A 58 4.87 15.62 19.79
CA ILE A 58 3.39 15.60 19.83
C ILE A 58 2.90 14.32 20.52
N ALA A 59 3.42 13.16 20.14
CA ALA A 59 3.07 11.89 20.75
C ALA A 59 3.36 11.87 22.25
N LYS A 60 4.50 12.41 22.66
CA LYS A 60 4.93 12.45 24.05
C LYS A 60 4.13 13.44 24.92
N GLU A 61 3.84 14.62 24.38
CA GLU A 61 3.18 15.69 25.14
C GLU A 61 1.67 15.56 25.14
N PHE A 62 1.06 15.06 24.05
CA PHE A 62 -0.39 14.97 23.87
C PHE A 62 -0.94 13.54 23.91
N GLY A 63 -0.09 12.53 24.04
CA GLY A 63 -0.52 11.13 24.09
C GLY A 63 -1.18 10.63 22.79
N THR A 64 -1.01 11.37 21.69
CA THR A 64 -1.50 10.96 20.37
C THR A 64 -0.41 10.16 19.67
N THR A 65 -0.73 8.92 19.30
CA THR A 65 0.17 8.15 18.45
C THR A 65 0.00 8.57 16.98
N PRO A 66 1.04 8.52 16.15
CA PRO A 66 0.93 8.83 14.72
C PRO A 66 -0.11 7.95 13.99
N ASN A 67 -0.50 6.82 14.58
CA ASN A 67 -1.37 5.80 13.99
C ASN A 67 -2.80 5.86 14.53
N SER A 68 -3.33 7.07 14.77
CA SER A 68 -4.73 7.25 15.18
C SER A 68 -5.67 7.01 13.98
N GLN A 69 -6.53 6.03 14.11
CA GLN A 69 -7.54 5.69 13.11
C GLN A 69 -8.93 6.14 13.57
N ILE A 70 -9.82 6.38 12.62
CA ILE A 70 -11.18 6.81 12.89
C ILE A 70 -12.14 5.70 12.48
N VAL A 71 -13.00 5.27 13.39
CA VAL A 71 -14.11 4.37 13.11
C VAL A 71 -15.40 5.15 13.28
N LEU A 72 -16.10 5.40 12.19
CA LEU A 72 -17.35 6.14 12.15
C LEU A 72 -18.52 5.16 12.22
N PHE A 73 -19.48 5.46 13.09
CA PHE A 73 -20.73 4.73 13.27
C PHE A 73 -21.89 5.60 12.83
N THR A 74 -22.58 5.20 11.78
CA THR A 74 -23.74 5.89 11.23
C THR A 74 -25.00 5.09 11.55
N ARG A 75 -26.01 5.75 12.12
CA ARG A 75 -27.29 5.14 12.46
C ARG A 75 -28.04 4.67 11.22
N GLN A 76 -28.41 3.39 11.19
CA GLN A 76 -29.35 2.84 10.22
C GLN A 76 -30.75 2.63 10.83
N ASP A 77 -30.79 2.18 12.08
CA ASP A 77 -32.04 1.92 12.78
C ASP A 77 -32.41 3.10 13.72
N VAL A 78 -33.54 3.72 13.42
CA VAL A 78 -34.07 4.86 14.23
C VAL A 78 -34.40 4.45 15.68
N SER A 79 -34.58 3.16 15.93
CA SER A 79 -34.87 2.66 17.31
C SER A 79 -33.70 2.86 18.27
N LEU A 80 -32.47 3.07 17.78
CA LEU A 80 -31.30 3.37 18.61
C LEU A 80 -31.36 4.75 19.29
N GLY A 81 -32.21 5.66 18.76
CA GLY A 81 -32.26 7.04 19.21
C GLY A 81 -31.09 7.87 18.70
N ASP A 82 -30.83 8.99 19.32
CA ASP A 82 -29.75 9.90 18.98
C ASP A 82 -28.38 9.33 19.38
N ALA A 83 -27.30 9.77 18.70
CA ALA A 83 -25.96 9.26 18.92
C ALA A 83 -25.42 9.48 20.37
N ASP A 84 -25.98 10.43 21.12
CA ASP A 84 -25.70 10.67 22.55
C ASP A 84 -26.54 9.77 23.48
N SER A 85 -27.51 9.03 22.95
CA SER A 85 -28.36 8.14 23.75
C SER A 85 -27.57 6.98 24.38
N ALA A 86 -28.02 6.52 25.53
CA ALA A 86 -27.37 5.41 26.24
C ALA A 86 -27.40 4.11 25.41
N LEU A 87 -28.48 3.86 24.68
CA LEU A 87 -28.64 2.67 23.85
C LEU A 87 -27.65 2.69 22.64
N PHE A 88 -27.57 3.82 21.94
CA PHE A 88 -26.63 3.99 20.82
C PHE A 88 -25.18 3.76 21.28
N GLN A 89 -24.79 4.42 22.38
CA GLN A 89 -23.43 4.31 22.91
C GLN A 89 -23.14 2.91 23.47
N ALA A 90 -24.12 2.23 24.05
CA ALA A 90 -23.94 0.83 24.46
C ALA A 90 -23.67 -0.08 23.25
N THR A 91 -24.42 0.09 22.15
CA THR A 91 -24.21 -0.66 20.90
C THR A 91 -22.83 -0.38 20.30
N VAL A 92 -22.38 0.88 20.26
CA VAL A 92 -21.04 1.24 19.80
C VAL A 92 -19.96 0.57 20.66
N ASN A 93 -20.09 0.61 21.98
CA ASN A 93 -19.13 0.00 22.89
C ASN A 93 -19.08 -1.53 22.77
N GLU A 94 -20.23 -2.18 22.51
CA GLU A 94 -20.32 -3.61 22.26
C GLU A 94 -19.58 -3.97 20.95
N LEU A 95 -19.85 -3.23 19.87
CA LEU A 95 -19.17 -3.42 18.58
C LEU A 95 -17.66 -3.22 18.70
N LEU A 96 -17.19 -2.24 19.45
CA LEU A 96 -15.75 -1.97 19.62
C LEU A 96 -15.02 -3.00 20.51
N THR A 97 -15.74 -3.91 21.18
CA THR A 97 -15.12 -4.88 22.10
C THR A 97 -14.00 -5.71 21.46
N PRO A 98 -14.12 -6.24 20.23
CA PRO A 98 -13.06 -7.00 19.59
C PRO A 98 -11.78 -6.20 19.31
N LEU A 99 -11.88 -4.87 19.17
CA LEU A 99 -10.73 -4.01 18.93
C LEU A 99 -9.96 -3.63 20.19
N LYS A 100 -10.52 -3.83 21.37
CA LYS A 100 -9.88 -3.42 22.65
C LYS A 100 -8.56 -4.15 22.90
N ASP A 101 -8.48 -5.41 22.51
CA ASP A 101 -7.28 -6.23 22.71
C ASP A 101 -6.21 -5.98 21.62
N GLN A 102 -6.58 -5.31 20.54
CA GLN A 102 -5.74 -5.04 19.38
C GLN A 102 -5.35 -3.56 19.25
N SER A 103 -5.77 -2.73 20.19
CA SER A 103 -5.54 -1.29 20.18
C SER A 103 -4.87 -0.82 21.46
N SER A 104 -3.98 0.16 21.33
CA SER A 104 -3.32 0.79 22.50
C SER A 104 -4.30 1.64 23.31
N SER A 105 -5.25 2.29 22.64
CA SER A 105 -6.34 3.04 23.29
C SER A 105 -7.52 3.27 22.33
N ILE A 106 -8.72 3.39 22.91
CA ILE A 106 -9.94 3.75 22.18
C ILE A 106 -10.61 4.93 22.89
N MET A 107 -10.76 6.04 22.15
CA MET A 107 -11.48 7.22 22.62
C MET A 107 -12.83 7.32 21.93
N THR A 108 -13.89 7.44 22.70
CA THR A 108 -15.28 7.54 22.23
C THR A 108 -16.01 8.67 22.97
N PHE A 109 -17.22 9.00 22.55
CA PHE A 109 -18.11 9.87 23.32
C PHE A 109 -18.34 9.33 24.74
N SER A 110 -18.49 8.02 24.90
CA SER A 110 -18.71 7.39 26.20
C SER A 110 -17.56 7.62 27.18
N THR A 111 -16.31 7.65 26.70
CA THR A 111 -15.11 7.82 27.53
C THR A 111 -14.75 9.29 27.76
N THR A 112 -14.95 10.14 26.76
CA THR A 112 -14.51 11.54 26.81
C THR A 112 -15.63 12.52 27.24
N LYS A 113 -16.89 12.15 27.01
CA LYS A 113 -18.07 13.01 27.14
C LYS A 113 -18.02 14.30 26.32
N SER A 114 -17.17 14.32 25.28
CA SER A 114 -17.01 15.48 24.41
C SER A 114 -18.02 15.43 23.26
N GLU A 115 -18.80 16.48 23.11
CA GLU A 115 -19.78 16.63 22.02
C GLU A 115 -19.13 16.60 20.63
N ASN A 116 -17.82 16.84 20.54
CA ASN A 116 -17.08 16.75 19.29
C ASN A 116 -17.12 15.36 18.65
N PHE A 117 -17.39 14.31 19.43
CA PHE A 117 -17.53 12.94 18.92
C PHE A 117 -18.89 12.65 18.28
N ILE A 118 -19.83 13.59 18.31
CA ILE A 118 -21.18 13.42 17.81
C ILE A 118 -21.43 14.40 16.68
N SER A 119 -22.05 13.93 15.60
CA SER A 119 -22.47 14.81 14.49
C SER A 119 -23.55 15.80 14.93
N HIS A 120 -23.62 16.93 14.26
CA HIS A 120 -24.56 18.02 14.56
C HIS A 120 -26.03 17.56 14.50
N ASP A 121 -26.35 16.64 13.60
CA ASP A 121 -27.68 16.03 13.43
C ASP A 121 -27.91 14.81 14.34
N LYS A 122 -26.96 14.49 15.20
CA LYS A 122 -26.97 13.35 16.13
C LYS A 122 -27.21 11.99 15.48
N SER A 123 -26.94 11.86 14.20
CA SER A 123 -27.11 10.60 13.47
C SER A 123 -25.84 9.72 13.48
N MET A 124 -24.70 10.30 13.82
CA MET A 124 -23.39 9.65 13.73
C MET A 124 -22.54 9.93 14.99
N THR A 125 -21.69 8.97 15.31
CA THR A 125 -20.58 9.14 16.26
C THR A 125 -19.34 8.48 15.71
N TYR A 126 -18.16 8.86 16.19
CA TYR A 126 -16.91 8.20 15.82
C TYR A 126 -16.11 7.79 17.04
N ALA A 127 -15.25 6.82 16.84
CA ALA A 127 -14.23 6.42 17.80
C ALA A 127 -12.85 6.71 17.20
N ILE A 128 -11.92 7.20 18.01
CA ILE A 128 -10.51 7.26 17.67
C ILE A 128 -9.85 6.01 18.25
N VAL A 129 -9.28 5.19 17.38
CA VAL A 129 -8.63 3.94 17.73
C VAL A 129 -7.14 4.10 17.46
N ASN A 130 -6.33 4.05 18.50
CA ASN A 130 -4.87 4.08 18.38
C ASN A 130 -4.35 2.65 18.30
N MET A 131 -3.63 2.35 17.25
CA MET A 131 -3.07 1.01 16.99
C MET A 131 -1.59 1.13 16.68
N ASP A 132 -0.82 0.15 17.14
CA ASP A 132 0.60 0.04 16.84
C ASP A 132 0.80 -0.95 15.71
N GLY A 133 1.69 -0.65 14.77
CA GLY A 133 1.98 -1.52 13.63
C GLY A 133 2.07 -0.76 12.30
N GLU A 134 2.25 -1.50 11.24
CA GLU A 134 2.26 -0.97 9.87
C GLU A 134 0.85 -0.62 9.39
N SER A 135 0.72 0.41 8.54
CA SER A 135 -0.57 0.88 8.01
C SER A 135 -1.39 -0.23 7.37
N LYS A 136 -0.74 -1.14 6.66
CA LYS A 136 -1.39 -2.28 6.03
C LYS A 136 -2.02 -3.25 7.04
N GLU A 137 -1.30 -3.57 8.12
CA GLU A 137 -1.81 -4.45 9.18
C GLU A 137 -2.95 -3.81 9.94
N ILE A 138 -2.81 -2.52 10.27
CA ILE A 138 -3.85 -1.72 10.92
C ILE A 138 -5.12 -1.70 10.05
N TYR A 139 -4.98 -1.38 8.76
CA TYR A 139 -6.11 -1.34 7.84
C TYR A 139 -6.80 -2.70 7.70
N GLN A 140 -6.04 -3.78 7.56
CA GLN A 140 -6.59 -5.14 7.47
C GLN A 140 -7.35 -5.53 8.74
N THR A 141 -6.83 -5.19 9.91
CA THR A 141 -7.48 -5.43 11.19
C THR A 141 -8.81 -4.69 11.28
N LEU A 142 -8.81 -3.40 10.96
CA LEU A 142 -10.03 -2.58 10.97
C LEU A 142 -11.04 -3.03 9.91
N ARG A 143 -10.56 -3.43 8.73
CA ARG A 143 -11.42 -3.94 7.66
C ARG A 143 -12.10 -5.25 8.06
N ASN A 144 -11.33 -6.19 8.59
CA ASN A 144 -11.86 -7.45 9.11
C ASN A 144 -12.88 -7.20 10.23
N PHE A 145 -12.59 -6.26 11.12
CA PHE A 145 -13.54 -5.82 12.15
C PHE A 145 -14.83 -5.31 11.51
N ALA A 146 -14.77 -4.38 10.56
CA ALA A 146 -15.97 -3.83 9.93
C ALA A 146 -16.76 -4.90 9.16
N ASP A 147 -16.07 -5.82 8.47
CA ASP A 147 -16.72 -6.87 7.67
C ASP A 147 -17.36 -7.98 8.54
N THR A 148 -16.85 -8.20 9.77
CA THR A 148 -17.40 -9.20 10.70
C THR A 148 -18.42 -8.65 11.69
N ALA A 149 -18.46 -7.33 11.88
CA ALA A 149 -19.38 -6.68 12.80
C ALA A 149 -20.83 -6.76 12.30
N ASP A 150 -21.77 -6.89 13.24
CA ASP A 150 -23.20 -6.80 12.92
C ASP A 150 -23.60 -5.36 12.59
N GLN A 151 -23.75 -5.09 11.30
CA GLN A 151 -24.12 -3.77 10.78
C GLN A 151 -25.63 -3.59 10.59
N SER A 152 -26.47 -4.43 11.19
CA SER A 152 -27.93 -4.33 11.05
C SER A 152 -28.50 -3.02 11.61
N LYS A 153 -27.85 -2.46 12.62
CA LYS A 153 -28.30 -1.24 13.32
C LYS A 153 -27.44 -0.01 13.02
N LEU A 154 -26.15 -0.22 12.83
CA LEU A 154 -25.14 0.83 12.60
C LEU A 154 -24.28 0.46 11.41
N THR A 155 -24.06 1.39 10.49
CA THR A 155 -23.02 1.24 9.45
C THR A 155 -21.68 1.66 10.03
N ILE A 156 -20.65 0.85 9.77
CA ILE A 156 -19.28 1.11 10.18
C ILE A 156 -18.49 1.59 8.96
N THR A 157 -17.86 2.75 9.08
CA THR A 157 -16.94 3.28 8.06
C THR A 157 -15.58 3.52 8.70
N ILE A 158 -14.54 3.02 8.06
CA ILE A 158 -13.17 3.17 8.54
C ILE A 158 -12.55 4.39 7.83
N GLY A 159 -11.85 5.20 8.59
CA GLY A 159 -11.07 6.33 8.11
C GLY A 159 -9.78 6.46 8.90
N GLY A 160 -8.98 7.44 8.55
CA GLY A 160 -7.68 7.69 9.14
C GLY A 160 -6.55 7.42 8.17
N GLU A 161 -5.32 7.59 8.65
CA GLU A 161 -4.14 7.58 7.79
C GLU A 161 -3.90 6.21 7.15
N ALA A 162 -4.00 5.12 7.91
CA ALA A 162 -3.80 3.77 7.40
C ALA A 162 -4.84 3.40 6.33
N ALA A 163 -6.11 3.76 6.54
CA ALA A 163 -7.17 3.53 5.56
C ALA A 163 -6.92 4.32 4.28
N LEU A 164 -6.56 5.60 4.40
CA LEU A 164 -6.29 6.46 3.25
C LEU A 164 -5.14 5.92 2.40
N ILE A 165 -4.03 5.54 3.03
CA ILE A 165 -2.84 5.04 2.33
C ILE A 165 -3.14 3.73 1.63
N GLU A 166 -3.75 2.77 2.32
CA GLU A 166 -4.02 1.45 1.75
C GLU A 166 -5.06 1.52 0.62
N GLU A 167 -6.11 2.34 0.76
CA GLU A 167 -7.07 2.56 -0.32
C GLU A 167 -6.43 3.25 -1.53
N MET A 168 -5.57 4.24 -1.31
CA MET A 168 -4.80 4.87 -2.40
C MET A 168 -3.89 3.84 -3.08
N ASN A 169 -3.17 3.02 -2.34
CA ASN A 169 -2.31 1.97 -2.89
C ASN A 169 -3.11 0.97 -3.73
N GLN A 170 -4.28 0.54 -3.24
CA GLN A 170 -5.16 -0.37 -3.98
C GLN A 170 -5.69 0.27 -5.27
N ILE A 171 -6.13 1.53 -5.22
CA ILE A 171 -6.61 2.25 -6.40
C ILE A 171 -5.49 2.39 -7.44
N VAL A 172 -4.30 2.83 -7.01
CA VAL A 172 -3.14 3.01 -7.91
C VAL A 172 -2.74 1.68 -8.54
N THR A 173 -2.58 0.64 -7.73
CA THR A 173 -2.18 -0.70 -8.22
C THR A 173 -3.22 -1.26 -9.20
N HIS A 174 -4.50 -1.13 -8.89
CA HIS A 174 -5.57 -1.59 -9.79
C HIS A 174 -5.57 -0.81 -11.12
N GLN A 175 -5.45 0.52 -11.07
CA GLN A 175 -5.42 1.35 -12.28
C GLN A 175 -4.19 1.05 -13.13
N LEU A 176 -3.03 0.85 -12.52
CA LEU A 176 -1.81 0.47 -13.25
C LEU A 176 -1.99 -0.89 -13.94
N ALA A 177 -2.51 -1.89 -13.25
CA ALA A 177 -2.77 -3.21 -13.83
C ALA A 177 -3.74 -3.14 -15.03
N VAL A 178 -4.79 -2.31 -14.96
CA VAL A 178 -5.73 -2.10 -16.08
C VAL A 178 -5.04 -1.41 -17.26
N ILE A 179 -4.22 -0.38 -16.99
CA ILE A 179 -3.47 0.32 -18.04
C ILE A 179 -2.48 -0.63 -18.73
N GLU A 180 -1.74 -1.43 -17.97
CA GLU A 180 -0.81 -2.41 -18.51
C GLU A 180 -1.53 -3.49 -19.34
N LEU A 181 -2.65 -4.00 -18.85
CA LEU A 181 -3.46 -5.00 -19.58
C LEU A 181 -3.95 -4.49 -20.93
N ILE A 182 -4.23 -3.20 -21.07
CA ILE A 182 -4.67 -2.60 -22.32
C ILE A 182 -3.48 -2.19 -23.20
N SER A 183 -2.45 -1.57 -22.61
CA SER A 183 -1.32 -1.01 -23.36
C SER A 183 -0.41 -2.08 -23.95
N LEU A 184 -0.16 -3.19 -23.25
CA LEU A 184 0.70 -4.27 -23.73
C LEU A 184 0.22 -4.90 -25.05
N PRO A 185 -1.06 -5.30 -25.21
CA PRO A 185 -1.55 -5.81 -26.50
C PRO A 185 -1.48 -4.75 -27.61
N ILE A 186 -1.80 -3.50 -27.31
CA ILE A 186 -1.72 -2.41 -28.29
C ILE A 186 -0.27 -2.23 -28.75
N LEU A 187 0.66 -2.18 -27.81
CA LEU A 187 2.10 -2.08 -28.11
C LEU A 187 2.57 -3.26 -28.96
N LEU A 188 2.18 -4.49 -28.59
CA LEU A 188 2.52 -5.68 -29.36
C LEU A 188 1.99 -5.63 -30.79
N LEU A 189 0.74 -5.20 -30.99
CA LEU A 189 0.16 -5.02 -32.33
C LEU A 189 0.91 -3.95 -33.14
N LEU A 190 1.27 -2.84 -32.53
CA LEU A 190 2.08 -1.82 -33.20
C LEU A 190 3.46 -2.35 -33.58
N LEU A 191 4.13 -3.07 -32.68
CA LEU A 191 5.43 -3.68 -32.99
C LEU A 191 5.32 -4.73 -34.11
N LEU A 192 4.25 -5.56 -34.11
CA LEU A 192 3.99 -6.50 -35.18
C LEU A 192 3.78 -5.80 -36.53
N PHE A 193 3.04 -4.70 -36.53
CA PHE A 193 2.80 -3.91 -37.73
C PHE A 193 4.09 -3.32 -38.30
N PHE A 194 4.97 -2.75 -37.44
CA PHE A 194 6.23 -2.17 -37.87
C PHE A 194 7.27 -3.21 -38.30
N PHE A 195 7.48 -4.24 -37.47
CA PHE A 195 8.52 -5.24 -37.72
C PHE A 195 8.11 -6.35 -38.68
N ARG A 196 6.81 -6.53 -38.92
CA ARG A 196 6.23 -7.58 -39.77
C ARG A 196 6.75 -9.01 -39.44
N SER A 197 7.23 -9.21 -38.22
CA SER A 197 7.78 -10.47 -37.74
C SER A 197 7.53 -10.59 -36.25
N ILE A 198 6.96 -11.71 -35.83
CA ILE A 198 6.68 -12.00 -34.41
C ILE A 198 7.97 -11.97 -33.59
N VAL A 199 9.02 -12.64 -34.10
CA VAL A 199 10.31 -12.70 -33.38
C VAL A 199 10.93 -11.33 -33.22
N ALA A 200 10.94 -10.51 -34.28
CA ALA A 200 11.49 -9.15 -34.22
C ALA A 200 10.67 -8.23 -33.28
N SER A 201 9.37 -8.42 -33.22
CA SER A 201 8.48 -7.65 -32.34
C SER A 201 8.66 -8.00 -30.85
N LEU A 202 9.04 -9.23 -30.53
CA LEU A 202 9.29 -9.67 -29.16
C LEU A 202 10.63 -9.18 -28.59
N VAL A 203 11.60 -8.80 -29.45
CA VAL A 203 12.92 -8.32 -28.99
C VAL A 203 12.82 -7.06 -28.13
N PRO A 204 12.14 -5.97 -28.56
CA PRO A 204 11.97 -4.78 -27.73
C PRO A 204 11.27 -5.07 -26.41
N LEU A 205 10.22 -5.90 -26.41
CA LEU A 205 9.52 -6.31 -25.20
C LEU A 205 10.41 -7.10 -24.25
N GLY A 206 11.26 -8.00 -24.79
CA GLY A 206 12.25 -8.72 -24.00
C GLY A 206 13.29 -7.79 -23.36
N ILE A 207 13.73 -6.75 -24.09
CA ILE A 207 14.65 -5.74 -23.57
C ILE A 207 13.98 -4.94 -22.45
N ALA A 208 12.73 -4.48 -22.65
CA ALA A 208 11.96 -3.77 -21.63
C ALA A 208 11.81 -4.61 -20.35
N LEU A 209 11.42 -5.88 -20.48
CA LEU A 209 11.32 -6.80 -19.34
C LEU A 209 12.66 -6.94 -18.61
N CYS A 210 13.76 -7.10 -19.34
CA CYS A 210 15.08 -7.16 -18.74
C CYS A 210 15.45 -5.87 -18.01
N THR A 211 15.04 -4.72 -18.52
CA THR A 211 15.28 -3.41 -17.90
C THR A 211 14.53 -3.30 -16.58
N VAL A 212 13.24 -3.66 -16.53
CA VAL A 212 12.43 -3.65 -15.31
C VAL A 212 13.01 -4.59 -14.25
N LEU A 213 13.31 -5.84 -14.64
CA LEU A 213 13.90 -6.81 -13.70
C LEU A 213 15.26 -6.37 -13.18
N GLY A 214 16.07 -5.74 -14.02
CA GLY A 214 17.34 -5.14 -13.64
C GLY A 214 17.18 -3.97 -12.67
N ALA A 215 16.19 -3.10 -12.91
CA ALA A 215 15.84 -2.00 -12.02
C ALA A 215 15.39 -2.50 -10.64
N PHE A 216 14.57 -3.55 -10.59
CA PHE A 216 14.15 -4.18 -9.33
C PHE A 216 15.33 -4.78 -8.55
N ALA A 217 16.28 -5.43 -9.25
CA ALA A 217 17.47 -5.96 -8.60
C ALA A 217 18.35 -4.84 -7.99
N ILE A 218 18.51 -3.73 -8.71
CA ILE A 218 19.23 -2.55 -8.21
C ILE A 218 18.48 -1.92 -7.04
N ALA A 219 17.17 -1.77 -7.15
CA ALA A 219 16.34 -1.21 -6.09
C ALA A 219 16.44 -2.05 -4.81
N ARG A 220 16.34 -3.38 -4.92
CA ARG A 220 16.51 -4.29 -3.79
C ARG A 220 17.89 -4.16 -3.13
N PHE A 221 18.92 -4.04 -3.94
CA PHE A 221 20.26 -3.80 -3.41
C PHE A 221 20.36 -2.48 -2.66
N LEU A 222 19.76 -1.41 -3.21
CA LEU A 222 19.74 -0.09 -2.59
C LEU A 222 18.87 -0.07 -1.33
N ALA A 223 17.79 -0.84 -1.27
CA ALA A 223 16.90 -0.94 -0.11
C ALA A 223 17.63 -1.37 1.17
N GLN A 224 18.77 -2.05 1.03
CA GLN A 224 19.63 -2.40 2.18
C GLN A 224 20.32 -1.17 2.82
N PHE A 225 20.39 -0.06 2.12
CA PHE A 225 21.10 1.15 2.56
C PHE A 225 20.17 2.36 2.74
N ILE A 226 19.06 2.40 2.01
CA ILE A 226 18.10 3.50 2.01
C ILE A 226 16.67 2.93 2.02
N VAL A 227 15.76 3.67 2.64
CA VAL A 227 14.32 3.34 2.58
C VAL A 227 13.80 3.63 1.19
N ILE A 228 13.21 2.63 0.53
CA ILE A 228 12.60 2.77 -0.79
C ILE A 228 11.08 2.68 -0.63
N ASP A 229 10.40 3.72 -1.10
CA ASP A 229 8.95 3.81 -1.08
C ASP A 229 8.31 2.90 -2.14
N THR A 230 7.12 2.38 -1.85
CA THR A 230 6.32 1.56 -2.77
C THR A 230 6.06 2.26 -4.11
N TYR A 231 5.92 3.59 -4.12
CA TYR A 231 5.75 4.36 -5.36
C TYR A 231 6.97 4.31 -6.29
N ALA A 232 8.17 4.11 -5.76
CA ALA A 232 9.37 3.98 -6.60
C ALA A 232 9.27 2.77 -7.53
N VAL A 233 8.71 1.65 -7.06
CA VAL A 233 8.51 0.45 -7.87
C VAL A 233 7.48 0.69 -8.97
N ASN A 234 6.39 1.40 -8.67
CA ASN A 234 5.40 1.78 -9.67
C ASN A 234 6.04 2.64 -10.79
N VAL A 235 6.91 3.59 -10.42
CA VAL A 235 7.64 4.40 -11.40
C VAL A 235 8.60 3.55 -12.24
N MET A 236 9.30 2.58 -11.62
CA MET A 236 10.21 1.68 -12.35
C MET A 236 9.45 0.80 -13.37
N THR A 237 8.24 0.34 -13.03
CA THR A 237 7.40 -0.46 -13.95
C THR A 237 6.88 0.37 -15.12
N ILE A 238 6.50 1.64 -14.88
CA ILE A 238 5.98 2.52 -15.93
C ILE A 238 7.07 2.98 -16.88
N LEU A 239 8.29 3.25 -16.39
CA LEU A 239 9.40 3.79 -17.17
C LEU A 239 10.26 2.71 -17.84
N GLY A 240 10.20 1.46 -17.42
CA GLY A 240 10.94 0.33 -17.98
C GLY A 240 10.24 -0.28 -19.17
#